data_4ecb3ede87152af2e286b6e21cb18ca4
#
_entry.id   4ecb3ede87152af2e286b6e21cb18ca4
#
_cell.length_a   1.000
_cell.length_b   1.000
_cell.length_c   1.000
_cell.angle_alpha   90.00
_cell.angle_beta   90.00
_cell.angle_gamma   90.00
#
_symmetry.space_group_name_H-M   'P 1'
#
loop_
_entity.id
_entity.type
_entity.pdbx_description
1 polymer ?
#
loop_
_entity_poly.entity_id
_entity_poly.type
_entity_poly.pdbx_seq_one_letter_code
_entity_poly.pdbx_strand_id
1 'polypeptide(L)'
;ADGSSVTLRCELYLGEESLLWEKDVTVYPKKKTPEDALEASIQKAVLEKADSSPSLLLPDTIQGKSVSFYKKQEKIGLWLSFFFTFLGFSLIPLKKQREKEKTEAIRRELQNDYPDIISKLLLFLQAGLTVRNSFEKISEDYLYSLQKYKMNPRISYEEIAETCRELQGGMPEIQAYERFGNRCPASEYKVLSVLLIQNLKKGNQSILLLLEREAAEALEERKRQARIQGEQASSKLIFPMLLQLVIVLTILMFPAFLSFY
;
A
#
# COMPACT_ATOMS: atom_id res chain seq x y z
N ALA A 1 -7.19 68.08 -1.52
CA ALA A 1 -6.76 66.93 -2.24
C ALA A 1 -6.98 67.17 -3.71
N ASP A 2 -5.96 67.74 -4.38
CA ASP A 2 -6.04 68.08 -5.81
C ASP A 2 -5.89 66.76 -6.62
N GLY A 3 -6.99 66.35 -7.24
CA GLY A 3 -6.97 65.31 -8.25
C GLY A 3 -6.48 65.87 -9.57
N SER A 4 -5.54 65.20 -10.23
CA SER A 4 -5.14 65.54 -11.59
C SER A 4 -6.15 64.93 -12.58
N SER A 5 -6.75 65.78 -13.45
CA SER A 5 -7.60 65.30 -14.54
C SER A 5 -6.76 64.80 -15.71
N VAL A 6 -7.01 63.59 -16.14
CA VAL A 6 -6.37 63.00 -17.33
C VAL A 6 -7.49 62.69 -18.32
N THR A 7 -7.39 63.26 -19.52
CA THR A 7 -8.31 62.99 -20.62
C THR A 7 -7.89 61.71 -21.32
N LEU A 8 -8.72 60.66 -21.22
CA LEU A 8 -8.55 59.42 -21.97
C LEU A 8 -9.22 59.58 -23.34
N ARG A 9 -8.42 59.50 -24.42
CA ARG A 9 -8.90 59.53 -25.79
C ARG A 9 -8.79 58.14 -26.40
N CYS A 10 -9.90 57.54 -26.75
CA CYS A 10 -9.95 56.26 -27.44
C CYS A 10 -10.51 56.44 -28.86
N GLU A 11 -9.77 55.97 -29.84
CA GLU A 11 -10.23 55.92 -31.25
C GLU A 11 -10.65 54.49 -31.55
N LEU A 12 -11.91 54.33 -31.90
CA LEU A 12 -12.48 53.05 -32.35
C LEU A 12 -12.68 53.07 -33.84
N TYR A 13 -12.04 52.17 -34.56
CA TYR A 13 -12.21 51.99 -36.00
C TYR A 13 -13.23 50.88 -36.27
N LEU A 14 -14.33 51.24 -36.91
CA LEU A 14 -15.32 50.29 -37.43
C LEU A 14 -15.36 50.42 -38.98
N GLY A 15 -14.51 49.65 -39.65
CA GLY A 15 -14.37 49.77 -41.12
C GLY A 15 -13.71 51.08 -41.54
N GLU A 16 -14.37 51.87 -42.37
CA GLU A 16 -13.88 53.21 -42.86
C GLU A 16 -14.28 54.34 -41.91
N GLU A 17 -15.11 54.14 -40.91
CA GLU A 17 -15.53 55.17 -39.96
C GLU A 17 -14.77 55.13 -38.70
N SER A 18 -14.22 56.26 -38.20
CA SER A 18 -13.53 56.36 -36.87
C SER A 18 -14.44 57.14 -35.91
N LEU A 19 -14.70 56.52 -34.77
CA LEU A 19 -15.42 57.13 -33.66
C LEU A 19 -14.42 57.55 -32.59
N LEU A 20 -14.35 58.84 -32.31
CA LEU A 20 -13.50 59.43 -31.30
C LEU A 20 -14.31 59.55 -30.00
N TRP A 21 -13.82 58.84 -28.94
CA TRP A 21 -14.45 58.95 -27.63
C TRP A 21 -13.46 59.56 -26.66
N GLU A 22 -13.85 60.67 -26.05
CA GLU A 22 -13.05 61.37 -25.04
C GLU A 22 -13.80 61.37 -23.70
N LYS A 23 -13.06 60.98 -22.64
CA LYS A 23 -13.60 61.03 -21.28
C LYS A 23 -12.54 61.54 -20.30
N ASP A 24 -12.92 62.58 -19.57
CA ASP A 24 -12.09 63.08 -18.49
C ASP A 24 -12.25 62.22 -17.25
N VAL A 25 -11.12 61.65 -16.80
CA VAL A 25 -11.05 60.83 -15.58
C VAL A 25 -10.20 61.57 -14.55
N THR A 26 -10.80 61.86 -13.43
CA THR A 26 -10.06 62.47 -12.31
C THR A 26 -9.37 61.34 -11.51
N VAL A 27 -8.05 61.31 -11.56
CA VAL A 27 -7.25 60.35 -10.80
C VAL A 27 -6.95 60.94 -9.45
N TYR A 28 -7.50 60.33 -8.41
CA TYR A 28 -7.16 60.65 -7.03
C TYR A 28 -5.96 59.85 -6.61
N PRO A 29 -4.92 60.45 -6.02
CA PRO A 29 -3.80 59.71 -5.47
C PRO A 29 -4.30 58.77 -4.35
N LYS A 30 -3.94 57.51 -4.42
CA LYS A 30 -4.26 56.51 -3.36
C LYS A 30 -3.80 57.08 -2.02
N LYS A 31 -4.70 57.21 -1.04
CA LYS A 31 -4.31 57.59 0.34
C LYS A 31 -3.22 56.65 0.80
N LYS A 32 -2.00 57.19 0.94
CA LYS A 32 -0.89 56.42 1.51
C LYS A 32 -1.24 56.06 2.96
N THR A 33 -1.34 54.78 3.23
CA THR A 33 -1.44 54.33 4.61
C THR A 33 -0.14 54.64 5.35
N PRO A 34 -0.14 54.77 6.68
CA PRO A 34 1.11 55.00 7.44
C PRO A 34 2.11 53.85 7.23
N GLU A 35 1.64 52.66 6.86
CA GLU A 35 2.49 51.52 6.50
C GLU A 35 3.16 51.70 5.14
N ASP A 36 2.47 52.17 4.10
CA ASP A 36 3.03 52.45 2.76
C ASP A 36 4.11 53.57 2.84
N ALA A 37 3.90 54.56 3.74
CA ALA A 37 4.86 55.62 3.99
C ALA A 37 6.13 55.12 4.69
N LEU A 38 5.97 54.16 5.61
CA LEU A 38 7.08 53.53 6.33
C LEU A 38 7.87 52.62 5.38
N GLU A 39 7.23 51.81 4.58
CA GLU A 39 7.89 50.98 3.56
C GLU A 39 8.71 51.82 2.57
N ALA A 40 8.14 52.88 2.04
CA ALA A 40 8.85 53.76 1.14
C ALA A 40 10.06 54.44 1.79
N SER A 41 9.99 54.80 3.08
CA SER A 41 11.13 55.37 3.83
C SER A 41 12.20 54.36 4.12
N ILE A 42 11.84 53.10 4.43
CA ILE A 42 12.78 51.99 4.61
C ILE A 42 13.52 51.71 3.31
N GLN A 43 12.77 51.58 2.20
CA GLN A 43 13.31 51.29 0.90
C GLN A 43 14.28 52.36 0.41
N LYS A 44 13.96 53.64 0.64
CA LYS A 44 14.84 54.78 0.32
C LYS A 44 16.11 54.76 1.18
N ALA A 45 16.02 54.51 2.48
CA ALA A 45 17.17 54.47 3.39
C ALA A 45 18.08 53.26 3.12
N VAL A 46 17.54 52.15 2.69
CA VAL A 46 18.28 50.95 2.29
C VAL A 46 19.02 51.18 0.97
N LEU A 47 18.36 51.77 -0.03
CA LEU A 47 18.95 52.10 -1.35
C LEU A 47 20.08 53.12 -1.22
N GLU A 48 19.95 54.16 -0.37
CA GLU A 48 20.93 55.21 -0.18
C GLU A 48 22.23 54.67 0.47
N LYS A 49 22.17 53.62 1.27
CA LYS A 49 23.35 52.95 1.88
C LYS A 49 23.89 51.77 1.07
N ALA A 50 23.19 51.29 0.06
CA ALA A 50 23.56 50.13 -0.74
C ALA A 50 24.69 50.40 -1.76
N ASP A 51 24.98 51.68 -2.04
CA ASP A 51 25.84 52.08 -3.18
C ASP A 51 27.37 51.94 -2.92
N SER A 52 27.84 51.44 -1.77
CA SER A 52 29.27 51.48 -1.45
C SER A 52 29.88 50.25 -0.78
N SER A 53 29.18 49.15 -0.57
CA SER A 53 29.75 47.96 0.06
C SER A 53 29.07 46.63 -0.30
N PRO A 54 29.84 45.51 -0.32
CA PRO A 54 29.28 44.18 -0.62
C PRO A 54 28.35 43.63 0.49
N SER A 55 28.15 44.38 1.57
CA SER A 55 27.23 44.03 2.68
C SER A 55 26.19 45.13 2.86
N LEU A 56 24.92 44.77 2.88
CA LEU A 56 23.82 45.68 3.14
C LEU A 56 23.79 46.06 4.61
N LEU A 57 24.21 47.30 4.93
CA LEU A 57 24.13 47.86 6.28
C LEU A 57 22.76 48.45 6.52
N LEU A 58 21.99 47.81 7.41
CA LEU A 58 20.66 48.27 7.80
C LEU A 58 20.76 49.52 8.68
N PRO A 59 19.96 50.56 8.47
CA PRO A 59 20.01 51.78 9.27
C PRO A 59 19.44 51.55 10.68
N ASP A 60 20.15 52.00 11.69
CA ASP A 60 19.73 51.90 13.10
C ASP A 60 18.60 52.89 13.45
N THR A 61 18.47 53.97 12.68
CA THR A 61 17.44 55.00 12.89
C THR A 61 16.80 55.41 11.57
N ILE A 62 15.47 55.50 11.54
CA ILE A 62 14.68 55.99 10.40
C ILE A 62 13.79 57.13 10.93
N GLN A 63 13.91 58.34 10.33
CA GLN A 63 13.17 59.54 10.74
C GLN A 63 13.27 59.88 12.22
N GLY A 64 14.46 59.65 12.83
CA GLY A 64 14.72 59.97 14.24
C GLY A 64 14.15 58.94 15.25
N LYS A 65 13.60 57.83 14.79
CA LYS A 65 13.18 56.72 15.65
C LYS A 65 14.11 55.53 15.49
N SER A 66 14.47 54.88 16.59
CA SER A 66 15.25 53.64 16.57
C SER A 66 14.45 52.49 15.98
N VAL A 67 15.07 51.79 15.04
CA VAL A 67 14.43 50.63 14.36
C VAL A 67 15.23 49.38 14.65
N SER A 68 14.54 48.37 15.12
CA SER A 68 15.13 47.05 15.37
C SER A 68 14.63 46.08 14.28
N PHE A 69 15.60 45.49 13.56
CA PHE A 69 15.30 44.51 12.52
C PHE A 69 15.34 43.11 13.12
N TYR A 70 14.25 42.37 12.98
CA TYR A 70 14.18 40.98 13.42
C TYR A 70 14.08 40.05 12.20
N LYS A 71 14.94 39.04 12.17
CA LYS A 71 14.83 37.98 11.17
C LYS A 71 13.59 37.16 11.48
N LYS A 72 12.55 37.22 10.65
CA LYS A 72 11.38 36.36 10.76
C LYS A 72 11.82 34.90 10.56
N GLN A 73 11.92 34.17 11.65
CA GLN A 73 12.20 32.72 11.59
C GLN A 73 10.96 32.00 11.07
N GLU A 74 11.00 31.61 9.82
CA GLU A 74 9.93 30.77 9.28
C GLU A 74 10.06 29.37 9.86
N LYS A 75 9.12 29.00 10.73
CA LYS A 75 9.04 27.66 11.35
C LYS A 75 8.65 26.56 10.37
N ILE A 76 8.51 26.88 9.08
CA ILE A 76 8.15 25.97 8.00
C ILE A 76 9.16 24.81 7.90
N GLY A 77 10.47 25.10 8.08
CA GLY A 77 11.53 24.09 8.06
C GLY A 77 11.38 23.01 9.13
N LEU A 78 10.97 23.39 10.35
CA LEU A 78 10.73 22.45 11.44
C LEU A 78 9.49 21.58 11.17
N TRP A 79 8.43 22.15 10.62
CA TRP A 79 7.22 21.41 10.23
C TRP A 79 7.50 20.43 9.08
N LEU A 80 8.28 20.85 8.09
CA LEU A 80 8.72 19.98 6.98
C LEU A 80 9.60 18.83 7.49
N SER A 81 10.53 19.11 8.38
CA SER A 81 11.39 18.09 9.00
C SER A 81 10.58 17.07 9.78
N PHE A 82 9.57 17.50 10.56
CA PHE A 82 8.68 16.63 11.32
C PHE A 82 7.81 15.77 10.38
N PHE A 83 7.34 16.33 9.27
CA PHE A 83 6.57 15.62 8.26
C PHE A 83 7.39 14.53 7.57
N PHE A 84 8.64 14.84 7.17
CA PHE A 84 9.53 13.86 6.54
C PHE A 84 10.00 12.76 7.51
N THR A 85 10.26 13.08 8.77
CA THR A 85 10.57 12.07 9.79
C THR A 85 9.38 11.15 10.08
N PHE A 86 8.17 11.70 10.16
CA PHE A 86 6.94 10.89 10.31
C PHE A 86 6.67 10.01 9.10
N LEU A 87 6.88 10.52 7.89
CA LEU A 87 6.75 9.75 6.64
C LEU A 87 7.82 8.63 6.57
N GLY A 88 9.06 8.91 6.95
CA GLY A 88 10.14 7.92 7.04
C GLY A 88 9.85 6.81 8.05
N PHE A 89 9.32 7.16 9.22
CA PHE A 89 8.97 6.20 10.25
C PHE A 89 7.77 5.31 9.84
N SER A 90 6.84 5.86 9.05
CA SER A 90 5.70 5.12 8.49
C SER A 90 6.10 4.06 7.46
N LEU A 91 7.27 4.18 6.82
CA LEU A 91 7.73 3.22 5.81
C LEU A 91 8.42 1.97 6.40
N ILE A 92 8.90 2.04 7.65
CA ILE A 92 9.60 0.93 8.31
C ILE A 92 8.71 -0.31 8.50
N PRO A 93 7.44 -0.20 8.95
CA PRO A 93 6.58 -1.37 9.12
C PRO A 93 6.18 -2.03 7.80
N LEU A 94 6.19 -1.31 6.66
CA LEU A 94 5.78 -1.84 5.37
C LEU A 94 6.71 -2.96 4.84
N LYS A 95 8.02 -2.90 5.11
CA LYS A 95 8.95 -3.97 4.72
C LYS A 95 8.68 -5.25 5.49
N LYS A 96 8.49 -5.15 6.81
CA LYS A 96 8.23 -6.30 7.68
C LYS A 96 6.85 -6.93 7.39
N GLN A 97 5.90 -6.12 6.96
CA GLN A 97 4.57 -6.57 6.58
C GLN A 97 4.60 -7.35 5.25
N ARG A 98 5.37 -6.90 4.26
CA ARG A 98 5.53 -7.60 2.97
C ARG A 98 6.17 -9.00 3.11
N GLU A 99 7.13 -9.17 4.02
CA GLU A 99 7.72 -10.49 4.27
C GLU A 99 6.72 -11.43 4.96
N LYS A 100 5.93 -10.91 5.91
CA LYS A 100 4.86 -11.67 6.53
C LYS A 100 3.78 -12.07 5.53
N GLU A 101 3.36 -11.14 4.67
CA GLU A 101 2.37 -11.39 3.61
C GLU A 101 2.85 -12.47 2.64
N LYS A 102 4.14 -12.46 2.25
CA LYS A 102 4.72 -13.51 1.41
C LYS A 102 4.70 -14.88 2.09
N THR A 103 5.11 -14.93 3.36
CA THR A 103 5.11 -16.18 4.13
C THR A 103 3.69 -16.71 4.35
N GLU A 104 2.73 -15.83 4.61
CA GLU A 104 1.33 -16.19 4.72
C GLU A 104 0.73 -16.64 3.38
N ALA A 105 1.11 -16.00 2.26
CA ALA A 105 0.69 -16.42 0.93
C ALA A 105 1.19 -17.84 0.61
N ILE A 106 2.47 -18.12 0.86
CA ILE A 106 3.05 -19.46 0.73
C ILE A 106 2.32 -20.47 1.63
N ARG A 107 2.06 -20.10 2.88
CA ARG A 107 1.35 -20.97 3.81
C ARG A 107 -0.07 -21.29 3.33
N ARG A 108 -0.80 -20.29 2.82
CA ARG A 108 -2.15 -20.48 2.26
C ARG A 108 -2.13 -21.37 1.03
N GLU A 109 -1.15 -21.21 0.14
CA GLU A 109 -0.98 -22.09 -1.02
C GLU A 109 -0.77 -23.53 -0.58
N LEU A 110 0.16 -23.78 0.36
CA LEU A 110 0.42 -25.09 0.93
C LEU A 110 -0.84 -25.70 1.57
N GLN A 111 -1.59 -24.92 2.34
CA GLN A 111 -2.84 -25.37 2.96
C GLN A 111 -3.93 -25.72 1.95
N ASN A 112 -4.01 -24.97 0.85
CA ASN A 112 -4.96 -25.27 -0.22
C ASN A 112 -4.62 -26.57 -0.98
N ASP A 113 -3.33 -26.89 -1.10
CA ASP A 113 -2.84 -28.07 -1.81
C ASP A 113 -2.89 -29.34 -0.97
N TYR A 114 -2.80 -29.18 0.36
CA TYR A 114 -2.68 -30.28 1.29
C TYR A 114 -3.78 -31.35 1.17
N PRO A 115 -5.08 -31.00 1.08
CA PRO A 115 -6.14 -32.00 0.92
C PRO A 115 -6.03 -32.84 -0.34
N ASP A 116 -5.55 -32.25 -1.43
CA ASP A 116 -5.37 -32.97 -2.70
C ASP A 116 -4.18 -33.94 -2.61
N ILE A 117 -3.07 -33.49 -2.02
CA ILE A 117 -1.87 -34.32 -1.83
C ILE A 117 -2.15 -35.51 -0.93
N ILE A 118 -2.80 -35.29 0.22
CA ILE A 118 -3.10 -36.37 1.16
C ILE A 118 -4.10 -37.37 0.61
N SER A 119 -5.09 -36.89 -0.18
CA SER A 119 -6.07 -37.74 -0.85
C SER A 119 -5.43 -38.63 -1.90
N LYS A 120 -4.50 -38.08 -2.72
CA LYS A 120 -3.72 -38.86 -3.69
C LYS A 120 -2.81 -39.88 -3.01
N LEU A 121 -2.12 -39.46 -1.97
CA LEU A 121 -1.26 -40.33 -1.20
C LEU A 121 -2.07 -41.52 -0.61
N LEU A 122 -3.22 -41.22 0.01
CA LEU A 122 -4.10 -42.24 0.55
C LEU A 122 -4.57 -43.21 -0.54
N LEU A 123 -5.00 -42.70 -1.69
CA LEU A 123 -5.45 -43.51 -2.84
C LEU A 123 -4.34 -44.47 -3.30
N PHE A 124 -3.11 -44.00 -3.45
CA PHE A 124 -2.00 -44.82 -3.88
C PHE A 124 -1.58 -45.88 -2.84
N LEU A 125 -1.62 -45.52 -1.56
CA LEU A 125 -1.38 -46.45 -0.46
C LEU A 125 -2.47 -47.52 -0.34
N GLN A 126 -3.74 -47.16 -0.55
CA GLN A 126 -4.86 -48.13 -0.63
C GLN A 126 -4.74 -49.04 -1.83
N ALA A 127 -4.16 -48.58 -2.95
CA ALA A 127 -3.83 -49.39 -4.10
C ALA A 127 -2.60 -50.30 -3.90
N GLY A 128 -1.98 -50.25 -2.71
CA GLY A 128 -0.85 -51.10 -2.33
C GLY A 128 0.55 -50.56 -2.68
N LEU A 129 0.64 -49.31 -3.13
CA LEU A 129 1.94 -48.67 -3.36
C LEU A 129 2.63 -48.36 -2.02
N THR A 130 3.97 -48.36 -2.05
CA THR A 130 4.76 -47.85 -0.91
C THR A 130 4.66 -46.32 -0.85
N VAL A 131 4.98 -45.72 0.29
CA VAL A 131 5.05 -44.25 0.44
C VAL A 131 5.98 -43.65 -0.61
N ARG A 132 7.16 -44.23 -0.80
CA ARG A 132 8.13 -43.76 -1.79
C ARG A 132 7.55 -43.76 -3.21
N ASN A 133 6.96 -44.87 -3.65
CA ASN A 133 6.38 -44.98 -4.99
C ASN A 133 5.18 -44.04 -5.16
N SER A 134 4.42 -43.80 -4.08
CA SER A 134 3.32 -42.84 -4.08
C SER A 134 3.80 -41.39 -4.27
N PHE A 135 4.88 -41.01 -3.61
CA PHE A 135 5.54 -39.71 -3.82
C PHE A 135 6.08 -39.55 -5.23
N GLU A 136 6.77 -40.58 -5.76
CA GLU A 136 7.25 -40.59 -7.12
C GLU A 136 6.10 -40.41 -8.13
N LYS A 137 4.98 -41.12 -7.92
CA LYS A 137 3.82 -41.01 -8.79
C LYS A 137 3.16 -39.63 -8.77
N ILE A 138 3.02 -39.03 -7.57
CA ILE A 138 2.49 -37.65 -7.42
C ILE A 138 3.41 -36.66 -8.14
N SER A 139 4.74 -36.82 -8.01
CA SER A 139 5.75 -35.97 -8.63
C SER A 139 5.71 -36.11 -10.16
N GLU A 140 5.64 -37.34 -10.71
CA GLU A 140 5.52 -37.57 -12.13
C GLU A 140 4.28 -36.95 -12.75
N ASP A 141 3.12 -37.15 -12.12
CA ASP A 141 1.83 -36.59 -12.57
C ASP A 141 1.87 -35.06 -12.55
N TYR A 142 2.51 -34.47 -11.56
CA TYR A 142 2.71 -33.02 -11.48
C TYR A 142 3.63 -32.49 -12.59
N LEU A 143 4.80 -33.09 -12.78
CA LEU A 143 5.77 -32.67 -13.81
C LEU A 143 5.19 -32.82 -15.22
N TYR A 144 4.44 -33.90 -15.45
CA TYR A 144 3.70 -34.09 -16.72
C TYR A 144 2.69 -32.98 -16.96
N SER A 145 1.92 -32.64 -15.91
CA SER A 145 0.90 -31.59 -15.95
C SER A 145 1.51 -30.20 -16.19
N LEU A 146 2.66 -29.89 -15.58
CA LEU A 146 3.41 -28.67 -15.80
C LEU A 146 3.82 -28.50 -17.27
N GLN A 147 4.38 -29.57 -17.88
CA GLN A 147 4.81 -29.53 -19.28
C GLN A 147 3.63 -29.41 -20.26
N LYS A 148 2.58 -30.17 -20.03
CA LYS A 148 1.44 -30.26 -20.95
C LYS A 148 0.54 -29.04 -20.90
N TYR A 149 0.23 -28.54 -19.70
CA TYR A 149 -0.76 -27.49 -19.48
C TYR A 149 -0.15 -26.13 -19.16
N LYS A 150 1.18 -25.99 -19.13
CA LYS A 150 1.89 -24.76 -18.75
C LYS A 150 1.34 -24.12 -17.46
N MET A 151 1.05 -24.97 -16.47
CA MET A 151 0.53 -24.53 -15.17
C MET A 151 1.62 -23.76 -14.41
N ASN A 152 1.20 -22.88 -13.51
CA ASN A 152 2.14 -22.23 -12.60
C ASN A 152 2.71 -23.27 -11.62
N PRO A 153 4.02 -23.18 -11.29
CA PRO A 153 4.63 -24.03 -10.29
C PRO A 153 3.91 -23.91 -8.95
N ARG A 154 3.71 -25.02 -8.25
CA ARG A 154 3.08 -25.11 -6.93
C ARG A 154 4.08 -25.59 -5.92
N ILE A 155 4.32 -24.82 -4.87
CA ILE A 155 5.38 -25.03 -3.88
C ILE A 155 5.29 -26.43 -3.26
N SER A 156 4.10 -26.88 -2.89
CA SER A 156 3.87 -28.18 -2.29
C SER A 156 4.35 -29.35 -3.16
N TYR A 157 4.07 -29.29 -4.45
CA TYR A 157 4.46 -30.33 -5.40
C TYR A 157 5.93 -30.26 -5.80
N GLU A 158 6.51 -29.04 -5.85
CA GLU A 158 7.95 -28.86 -6.02
C GLU A 158 8.73 -29.51 -4.87
N GLU A 159 8.24 -29.35 -3.64
CA GLU A 159 8.84 -29.96 -2.45
C GLU A 159 8.71 -31.50 -2.46
N ILE A 160 7.63 -32.05 -3.00
CA ILE A 160 7.49 -33.49 -3.23
C ILE A 160 8.51 -33.96 -4.27
N ALA A 161 8.62 -33.23 -5.39
CA ALA A 161 9.58 -33.57 -6.45
C ALA A 161 11.04 -33.49 -5.95
N GLU A 162 11.37 -32.50 -5.12
CA GLU A 162 12.68 -32.40 -4.48
C GLU A 162 12.93 -33.58 -3.54
N THR A 163 11.94 -33.97 -2.75
CA THR A 163 12.04 -35.12 -1.88
C THR A 163 12.28 -36.42 -2.68
N CYS A 164 11.63 -36.58 -3.83
CA CYS A 164 11.88 -37.71 -4.72
C CYS A 164 13.33 -37.69 -5.29
N ARG A 165 13.85 -36.51 -5.63
CA ARG A 165 15.26 -36.37 -6.09
C ARG A 165 16.25 -36.74 -4.97
N GLU A 166 15.97 -36.31 -3.72
CA GLU A 166 16.79 -36.68 -2.54
C GLU A 166 16.79 -38.22 -2.33
N LEU A 167 15.61 -38.86 -2.43
CA LEU A 167 15.47 -40.32 -2.31
C LEU A 167 16.20 -41.10 -3.44
N GLN A 168 16.11 -40.59 -4.65
CA GLN A 168 16.83 -41.16 -5.81
C GLN A 168 18.35 -40.98 -5.67
N GLY A 169 18.77 -39.86 -5.06
CA GLY A 169 20.17 -39.58 -4.71
C GLY A 169 20.73 -40.43 -3.56
N GLY A 170 19.94 -41.38 -3.02
CA GLY A 170 20.38 -42.32 -1.96
C GLY A 170 20.20 -41.79 -0.53
N MET A 171 19.46 -40.68 -0.35
CA MET A 171 19.15 -40.19 1.02
C MET A 171 18.24 -41.19 1.76
N PRO A 172 18.49 -41.47 3.04
CA PRO A 172 17.62 -42.31 3.86
C PRO A 172 16.19 -41.73 3.90
N GLU A 173 15.16 -42.56 3.75
CA GLU A 173 13.75 -42.15 3.68
C GLU A 173 13.32 -41.31 4.89
N ILE A 174 13.76 -41.71 6.10
CA ILE A 174 13.45 -40.96 7.34
C ILE A 174 13.94 -39.51 7.22
N GLN A 175 15.17 -39.33 6.74
CA GLN A 175 15.78 -38.01 6.61
C GLN A 175 15.14 -37.19 5.51
N ALA A 176 14.78 -37.79 4.38
CA ALA A 176 14.11 -37.13 3.26
C ALA A 176 12.73 -36.62 3.69
N TYR A 177 11.92 -37.43 4.38
CA TYR A 177 10.59 -36.99 4.87
C TYR A 177 10.68 -35.97 5.97
N GLU A 178 11.68 -36.02 6.87
CA GLU A 178 11.91 -34.97 7.85
C GLU A 178 12.25 -33.63 7.20
N ARG A 179 13.12 -33.65 6.20
CA ARG A 179 13.45 -32.44 5.41
C ARG A 179 12.23 -31.88 4.69
N PHE A 180 11.42 -32.74 4.07
CA PHE A 180 10.17 -32.37 3.42
C PHE A 180 9.25 -31.58 4.39
N GLY A 181 9.01 -32.11 5.58
CA GLY A 181 8.19 -31.44 6.59
C GLY A 181 8.78 -30.11 7.08
N ASN A 182 10.11 -29.99 7.12
CA ASN A 182 10.80 -28.77 7.55
C ASN A 182 10.85 -27.69 6.45
N ARG A 183 10.88 -28.06 5.17
CA ARG A 183 10.84 -27.14 4.04
C ARG A 183 9.47 -26.52 3.84
N CYS A 184 8.40 -27.21 4.24
CA CYS A 184 7.03 -26.72 4.17
C CYS A 184 6.66 -25.93 5.43
N PRO A 185 6.42 -24.60 5.38
CA PRO A 185 6.12 -23.80 6.57
C PRO A 185 4.70 -23.99 7.13
N ALA A 186 3.89 -24.88 6.56
CA ALA A 186 2.58 -25.23 7.06
C ALA A 186 2.65 -26.43 8.03
N SER A 187 1.90 -26.35 9.14
CA SER A 187 1.89 -27.36 10.22
C SER A 187 1.46 -28.74 9.76
N GLU A 188 0.54 -28.79 8.83
CA GLU A 188 -0.05 -29.98 8.24
C GLU A 188 1.00 -30.88 7.57
N TYR A 189 1.99 -30.29 6.90
CA TYR A 189 3.10 -31.03 6.27
C TYR A 189 4.07 -31.61 7.31
N LYS A 190 4.22 -30.96 8.47
CA LYS A 190 5.00 -31.52 9.57
C LYS A 190 4.31 -32.74 10.16
N VAL A 191 2.99 -32.66 10.36
CA VAL A 191 2.19 -33.80 10.79
C VAL A 191 2.32 -34.93 9.79
N LEU A 192 2.15 -34.65 8.50
CA LEU A 192 2.31 -35.64 7.43
C LEU A 192 3.70 -36.29 7.49
N SER A 193 4.77 -35.53 7.60
CA SER A 193 6.14 -36.08 7.65
C SER A 193 6.33 -37.03 8.83
N VAL A 194 5.78 -36.70 9.99
CA VAL A 194 5.81 -37.59 11.19
C VAL A 194 5.04 -38.88 10.92
N LEU A 195 3.85 -38.80 10.29
CA LEU A 195 3.06 -39.98 9.93
C LEU A 195 3.85 -40.91 8.96
N LEU A 196 4.49 -40.30 7.94
CA LEU A 196 5.30 -41.04 6.96
C LEU A 196 6.47 -41.76 7.65
N ILE A 197 7.18 -41.08 8.55
CA ILE A 197 8.29 -41.67 9.32
C ILE A 197 7.79 -42.78 10.24
N GLN A 198 6.62 -42.60 10.89
CA GLN A 198 6.04 -43.65 11.72
C GLN A 198 5.67 -44.89 10.91
N ASN A 199 5.19 -44.72 9.68
CA ASN A 199 4.87 -45.84 8.79
C ASN A 199 6.13 -46.70 8.50
N LEU A 200 7.25 -46.07 8.21
CA LEU A 200 8.52 -46.80 7.98
C LEU A 200 8.93 -47.67 9.19
N LYS A 201 8.54 -47.25 10.39
CA LYS A 201 8.89 -47.97 11.62
C LYS A 201 7.87 -49.06 12.00
N LYS A 202 6.57 -48.87 11.72
CA LYS A 202 5.46 -49.69 12.22
C LYS A 202 4.73 -50.52 11.18
N GLY A 203 4.95 -50.22 9.87
CA GLY A 203 4.29 -50.91 8.78
C GLY A 203 2.93 -50.29 8.33
N ASN A 204 2.44 -50.77 7.18
CA ASN A 204 1.46 -50.07 6.35
C ASN A 204 0.02 -49.96 6.92
N GLN A 205 -0.43 -50.89 7.77
CA GLN A 205 -1.84 -50.91 8.18
C GLN A 205 -2.24 -49.78 9.13
N SER A 206 -1.34 -49.34 10.01
CA SER A 206 -1.67 -48.30 10.99
C SER A 206 -1.69 -46.87 10.36
N ILE A 207 -0.98 -46.66 9.26
CA ILE A 207 -0.92 -45.35 8.61
C ILE A 207 -2.20 -45.03 7.83
N LEU A 208 -2.83 -46.05 7.17
CA LEU A 208 -4.02 -45.83 6.36
C LEU A 208 -5.13 -45.17 7.20
N LEU A 209 -5.43 -45.71 8.39
CA LEU A 209 -6.44 -45.12 9.25
C LEU A 209 -6.12 -43.71 9.72
N LEU A 210 -4.82 -43.42 10.01
CA LEU A 210 -4.39 -42.09 10.40
C LEU A 210 -4.45 -41.09 9.22
N LEU A 211 -4.09 -41.52 8.01
CA LEU A 211 -4.20 -40.70 6.79
C LEU A 211 -5.64 -40.49 6.36
N GLU A 212 -6.55 -41.46 6.54
CA GLU A 212 -7.97 -41.27 6.30
C GLU A 212 -8.55 -40.19 7.20
N ARG A 213 -8.20 -40.22 8.47
CA ARG A 213 -8.61 -39.19 9.42
C ARG A 213 -8.03 -37.80 9.04
N GLU A 214 -6.76 -37.74 8.73
CA GLU A 214 -6.09 -36.49 8.33
C GLU A 214 -6.69 -35.94 7.02
N ALA A 215 -6.99 -36.81 6.05
CA ALA A 215 -7.63 -36.40 4.80
C ALA A 215 -9.06 -35.84 5.04
N ALA A 216 -9.81 -36.46 5.94
CA ALA A 216 -11.14 -35.98 6.31
C ALA A 216 -11.05 -34.60 7.01
N GLU A 217 -10.15 -34.46 7.99
CA GLU A 217 -9.92 -33.20 8.71
C GLU A 217 -9.46 -32.09 7.76
N ALA A 218 -8.55 -32.38 6.83
CA ALA A 218 -8.07 -31.45 5.82
C ALA A 218 -9.19 -30.96 4.86
N LEU A 219 -10.08 -31.86 4.47
CA LEU A 219 -11.22 -31.52 3.62
C LEU A 219 -12.24 -30.66 4.36
N GLU A 220 -12.51 -30.97 5.62
CA GLU A 220 -13.40 -30.13 6.45
C GLU A 220 -12.84 -28.75 6.69
N GLU A 221 -11.55 -28.63 6.97
CA GLU A 221 -10.87 -27.36 7.11
C GLU A 221 -10.94 -26.51 5.83
N ARG A 222 -10.75 -27.13 4.67
CA ARG A 222 -10.92 -26.46 3.37
C ARG A 222 -12.35 -25.93 3.18
N LYS A 223 -13.36 -26.73 3.53
CA LYS A 223 -14.76 -26.30 3.49
C LYS A 223 -15.03 -25.15 4.44
N ARG A 224 -14.47 -25.22 5.66
CA ARG A 224 -14.60 -24.16 6.67
C ARG A 224 -13.97 -22.86 6.19
N GLN A 225 -12.76 -22.91 5.61
CA GLN A 225 -12.09 -21.75 5.06
C GLN A 225 -12.88 -21.13 3.90
N ALA A 226 -13.41 -21.92 2.99
CA ALA A 226 -14.26 -21.44 1.90
C ALA A 226 -15.52 -20.74 2.43
N ARG A 227 -16.15 -21.27 3.49
CA ARG A 227 -17.30 -20.64 4.14
C ARG A 227 -16.94 -19.29 4.74
N ILE A 228 -15.83 -19.23 5.53
CA ILE A 228 -15.35 -17.98 6.15
C ILE A 228 -15.04 -16.92 5.09
N GLN A 229 -14.41 -17.30 3.97
CA GLN A 229 -14.15 -16.39 2.86
C GLN A 229 -15.43 -15.87 2.22
N GLY A 230 -16.44 -16.70 2.07
CA GLY A 230 -17.77 -16.32 1.59
C GLY A 230 -18.46 -15.32 2.53
N GLU A 231 -18.44 -15.57 3.83
CA GLU A 231 -19.00 -14.68 4.86
C GLU A 231 -18.28 -13.32 4.92
N GLN A 232 -16.94 -13.33 4.82
CA GLN A 232 -16.15 -12.09 4.77
C GLN A 232 -16.42 -11.28 3.51
N ALA A 233 -16.67 -11.92 2.37
CA ALA A 233 -17.05 -11.22 1.14
C ALA A 233 -18.39 -10.51 1.31
N SER A 234 -19.39 -11.17 1.92
CA SER A 234 -20.69 -10.57 2.24
C SER A 234 -20.55 -9.36 3.17
N SER A 235 -19.74 -9.46 4.22
CA SER A 235 -19.54 -8.38 5.18
C SER A 235 -18.88 -7.14 4.56
N LYS A 236 -17.98 -7.33 3.59
CA LYS A 236 -17.34 -6.20 2.88
C LYS A 236 -18.32 -5.40 2.02
N LEU A 237 -19.44 -5.98 1.61
CA LEU A 237 -20.47 -5.29 0.84
C LEU A 237 -21.36 -4.37 1.71
N ILE A 238 -21.40 -4.59 3.03
CA ILE A 238 -22.15 -3.74 3.95
C ILE A 238 -21.57 -2.32 4.02
N PHE A 239 -20.25 -2.19 3.95
CA PHE A 239 -19.58 -0.89 4.05
C PHE A 239 -20.00 0.10 2.95
N PRO A 240 -19.95 -0.24 1.65
CA PRO A 240 -20.43 0.66 0.60
C PRO A 240 -21.93 0.94 0.69
N MET A 241 -22.75 -0.02 1.11
CA MET A 241 -24.19 0.22 1.32
C MET A 241 -24.45 1.23 2.44
N LEU A 242 -23.70 1.13 3.54
CA LEU A 242 -23.81 2.07 4.66
C LEU A 242 -23.35 3.48 4.27
N LEU A 243 -22.26 3.58 3.49
CA LEU A 243 -21.77 4.85 2.96
C LEU A 243 -22.79 5.50 2.02
N GLN A 244 -23.42 4.72 1.14
CA GLN A 244 -24.48 5.20 0.26
C GLN A 244 -25.70 5.69 1.05
N LEU A 245 -26.09 4.99 2.12
CA LEU A 245 -27.15 5.43 3.01
C LEU A 245 -26.86 6.79 3.64
N VAL A 246 -25.63 7.01 4.14
CA VAL A 246 -25.20 8.29 4.74
C VAL A 246 -25.26 9.42 3.71
N ILE A 247 -24.83 9.19 2.46
CA ILE A 247 -24.91 10.20 1.39
C ILE A 247 -26.37 10.59 1.12
N VAL A 248 -27.26 9.61 0.95
CA VAL A 248 -28.70 9.87 0.72
C VAL A 248 -29.30 10.64 1.87
N LEU A 249 -29.00 10.26 3.11
CA LEU A 249 -29.50 10.93 4.30
C LEU A 249 -29.01 12.37 4.39
N THR A 250 -27.75 12.62 4.04
CA THR A 250 -27.18 13.97 3.98
C THR A 250 -27.89 14.83 2.94
N ILE A 251 -28.17 14.31 1.75
CA ILE A 251 -28.87 15.01 0.67
C ILE A 251 -30.31 15.38 1.09
N LEU A 252 -30.98 14.49 1.81
CA LEU A 252 -32.34 14.73 2.30
C LEU A 252 -32.39 15.72 3.47
N MET A 253 -31.39 15.68 4.36
CA MET A 253 -31.32 16.59 5.51
C MET A 253 -30.92 18.02 5.14
N PHE A 254 -30.13 18.19 4.07
CA PHE A 254 -29.63 19.51 3.66
C PHE A 254 -30.75 20.54 3.40
N PRO A 255 -31.80 20.26 2.57
CA PRO A 255 -32.91 21.19 2.37
C PRO A 255 -33.76 21.40 3.62
N ALA A 256 -33.87 20.39 4.49
CA ALA A 256 -34.60 20.53 5.74
C ALA A 256 -33.89 21.52 6.67
N PHE A 257 -32.57 21.49 6.80
CA PHE A 257 -31.80 22.46 7.56
C PHE A 257 -31.95 23.90 7.02
N LEU A 258 -31.92 24.06 5.68
CA LEU A 258 -32.10 25.38 5.05
C LEU A 258 -33.51 25.95 5.21
N SER A 259 -34.52 25.09 5.40
CA SER A 259 -35.90 25.51 5.61
C SER A 259 -36.19 25.99 7.07
N PHE A 260 -35.32 25.61 8.03
CA PHE A 260 -35.45 25.98 9.42
C PHE A 260 -34.62 27.22 9.80
N TYR A 261 -33.70 27.66 8.96
CA TYR A 261 -32.86 28.82 9.16
C TYR A 261 -33.27 29.96 8.24
#